data_b0712ff6e5f5bfcd1ebd61846932ea4f
#
_entry.id   b0712ff6e5f5bfcd1ebd61846932ea4f
#
_cell.length_a   1.000
_cell.length_b   1.000
_cell.length_c   1.000
_cell.angle_alpha   90.00
_cell.angle_beta   90.00
_cell.angle_gamma   90.00
#
_symmetry.space_group_name_H-M   'P 1'
#
loop_
_entity.id
_entity.type
_entity.pdbx_description
1 polymer ?
#
loop_
_entity_poly.entity_id
_entity_poly.type
_entity_poly.pdbx_seq_one_letter_code
_entity_poly.pdbx_strand_id
1 'polypeptide(L)'
;MSSDKITLSADLREVTGKKVKSIRKDGLVPAVIYEKGKESINLHVPYMPLQKAYSAVGLGQPIEITMDKKKYLVMIKDVHMDPVKNTIMHVAFHAVNANEAIEAQVHLKMVGQAPASALGLLVRLNVDHITVKGLPGDMPDHIEVDVSEVTTEDDDIRAGSLNIPSNVEAVDFDPDRVIVSVTIPRAVVEEVEEETVDPAEVPSDNGGEKAELTEE
;
A
#
# COMPACT_ATOMS: atom_id res chain seq x y z
N MET A 1 -15.09 17.72 10.04
CA MET A 1 -15.93 16.50 10.04
C MET A 1 -15.53 15.69 11.25
N SER A 2 -16.47 15.27 12.11
CA SER A 2 -16.15 14.45 13.28
C SER A 2 -15.63 13.10 12.79
N SER A 3 -14.33 12.86 12.90
CA SER A 3 -13.79 11.52 12.70
C SER A 3 -14.39 10.63 13.79
N ASP A 4 -15.29 9.73 13.41
CA ASP A 4 -15.83 8.72 14.30
C ASP A 4 -14.65 7.91 14.86
N LYS A 5 -14.36 8.09 16.16
CA LYS A 5 -13.29 7.35 16.82
C LYS A 5 -13.61 5.87 16.77
N ILE A 6 -12.85 5.13 15.99
CA ILE A 6 -12.99 3.70 15.89
C ILE A 6 -12.49 3.08 17.20
N THR A 7 -13.38 2.31 17.84
CA THR A 7 -13.08 1.64 19.11
C THR A 7 -12.99 0.14 18.88
N LEU A 8 -11.91 -0.49 19.34
CA LEU A 8 -11.68 -1.93 19.33
C LEU A 8 -11.68 -2.48 20.76
N SER A 9 -12.31 -3.63 20.96
CA SER A 9 -12.17 -4.43 22.19
C SER A 9 -10.99 -5.38 22.05
N ALA A 10 -10.20 -5.50 23.10
CA ALA A 10 -9.06 -6.42 23.15
C ALA A 10 -8.97 -7.08 24.53
N ASP A 11 -8.47 -8.29 24.55
CA ASP A 11 -8.23 -9.04 25.78
C ASP A 11 -6.74 -9.33 25.95
N LEU A 12 -6.29 -9.38 27.21
CA LEU A 12 -4.90 -9.73 27.55
C LEU A 12 -4.56 -11.14 27.09
N ARG A 13 -3.35 -11.29 26.58
CA ARG A 13 -2.86 -12.56 26.06
C ARG A 13 -1.65 -13.04 26.87
N GLU A 14 -1.82 -14.16 27.57
CA GLU A 14 -0.74 -14.86 28.26
C GLU A 14 -0.04 -15.90 27.36
N VAL A 15 -0.77 -16.38 26.34
CA VAL A 15 -0.28 -17.43 25.44
C VAL A 15 0.72 -16.90 24.45
N THR A 16 1.96 -17.45 24.46
CA THR A 16 3.04 -17.08 23.56
C THR A 16 3.59 -18.29 22.78
N GLY A 17 4.44 -18.04 21.81
CA GLY A 17 5.12 -19.06 21.01
C GLY A 17 4.19 -19.85 20.09
N LYS A 18 4.43 -21.15 19.93
CA LYS A 18 3.73 -22.02 18.95
C LYS A 18 2.22 -22.13 19.18
N LYS A 19 1.74 -21.92 20.40
CA LYS A 19 0.32 -22.00 20.78
C LYS A 19 -0.52 -20.86 20.18
N VAL A 20 0.10 -19.78 19.68
CA VAL A 20 -0.59 -18.66 19.01
C VAL A 20 -1.32 -19.09 17.74
N LYS A 21 -0.97 -20.25 17.15
CA LYS A 21 -1.68 -20.81 15.98
C LYS A 21 -3.14 -21.17 16.31
N SER A 22 -3.46 -21.60 17.55
CA SER A 22 -4.83 -21.89 17.97
C SER A 22 -5.67 -20.60 18.04
N ILE A 23 -5.12 -19.52 18.60
CA ILE A 23 -5.79 -18.22 18.72
C ILE A 23 -6.29 -17.73 17.36
N ARG A 24 -5.43 -17.86 16.31
CA ARG A 24 -5.82 -17.48 14.94
C ARG A 24 -6.93 -18.36 14.37
N LYS A 25 -7.01 -19.66 14.75
CA LYS A 25 -8.10 -20.55 14.33
C LYS A 25 -9.43 -20.16 14.96
N ASP A 26 -9.38 -19.58 16.17
CA ASP A 26 -10.53 -19.11 16.91
C ASP A 26 -11.03 -17.72 16.43
N GLY A 27 -10.45 -17.20 15.32
CA GLY A 27 -10.82 -15.91 14.74
C GLY A 27 -10.26 -14.70 15.49
N LEU A 28 -9.22 -14.91 16.31
CA LEU A 28 -8.54 -13.85 17.05
C LEU A 28 -7.17 -13.58 16.44
N VAL A 29 -6.78 -12.30 16.39
CA VAL A 29 -5.47 -11.85 15.91
C VAL A 29 -4.59 -11.49 17.11
N PRO A 30 -3.41 -12.11 17.24
CA PRO A 30 -2.44 -11.69 18.22
C PRO A 30 -1.92 -10.30 17.89
N ALA A 31 -1.82 -9.46 18.89
CA ALA A 31 -1.35 -8.11 18.76
C ALA A 31 -0.48 -7.71 19.97
N VAL A 32 0.20 -6.58 19.85
CA VAL A 32 1.01 -6.00 20.90
C VAL A 32 0.79 -4.48 20.96
N ILE A 33 0.63 -3.94 22.16
CA ILE A 33 0.70 -2.50 22.41
C ILE A 33 2.08 -2.21 23.02
N TYR A 34 2.80 -1.28 22.41
CA TYR A 34 4.05 -0.80 22.97
C TYR A 34 4.03 0.74 23.08
N GLU A 35 4.71 1.24 24.09
CA GLU A 35 4.88 2.67 24.35
C GLU A 35 6.35 2.91 24.71
N LYS A 36 6.88 4.08 24.31
CA LYS A 36 8.27 4.43 24.60
C LYS A 36 8.53 4.44 26.11
N GLY A 37 9.48 3.61 26.54
CA GLY A 37 9.88 3.53 27.96
C GLY A 37 8.98 2.70 28.87
N LYS A 38 7.96 2.01 28.34
CA LYS A 38 7.11 1.08 29.09
C LYS A 38 7.20 -0.35 28.54
N GLU A 39 6.82 -1.31 29.35
CA GLU A 39 6.74 -2.71 28.93
C GLU A 39 5.62 -2.90 27.90
N SER A 40 5.86 -3.74 26.90
CA SER A 40 4.88 -4.07 25.90
C SER A 40 3.77 -4.96 26.47
N ILE A 41 2.53 -4.68 26.08
CA ILE A 41 1.35 -5.43 26.49
C ILE A 41 0.94 -6.36 25.35
N ASN A 42 0.96 -7.66 25.61
CA ASN A 42 0.47 -8.66 24.68
C ASN A 42 -1.05 -8.78 24.78
N LEU A 43 -1.72 -8.73 23.64
CA LEU A 43 -3.19 -8.82 23.56
C LEU A 43 -3.64 -9.65 22.36
N HIS A 44 -4.91 -9.91 22.29
CA HIS A 44 -5.56 -10.42 21.08
C HIS A 44 -6.84 -9.65 20.79
N VAL A 45 -7.13 -9.49 19.51
CA VAL A 45 -8.26 -8.70 19.00
C VAL A 45 -9.08 -9.57 18.06
N PRO A 46 -10.43 -9.52 18.08
CA PRO A 46 -11.24 -10.21 17.10
C PRO A 46 -10.92 -9.77 15.67
N TYR A 47 -10.80 -10.75 14.75
CA TYR A 47 -10.35 -10.52 13.37
C TYR A 47 -11.24 -9.53 12.61
N MET A 48 -12.56 -9.73 12.63
CA MET A 48 -13.49 -8.92 11.82
C MET A 48 -13.53 -7.44 12.21
N PRO A 49 -13.63 -7.07 13.52
CA PRO A 49 -13.52 -5.67 13.94
C PRO A 49 -12.18 -5.05 13.59
N LEU A 50 -11.08 -5.80 13.76
CA LEU A 50 -9.74 -5.34 13.42
C LEU A 50 -9.58 -5.06 11.92
N GLN A 51 -10.07 -5.95 11.07
CA GLN A 51 -10.02 -5.78 9.63
C GLN A 51 -10.79 -4.54 9.18
N LYS A 52 -11.99 -4.33 9.74
CA LYS A 52 -12.80 -3.12 9.46
C LYS A 52 -12.08 -1.85 9.90
N ALA A 53 -11.50 -1.86 11.10
CA ALA A 53 -10.73 -0.73 11.60
C ALA A 53 -9.52 -0.43 10.70
N TYR A 54 -8.74 -1.45 10.35
CA TYR A 54 -7.59 -1.30 9.47
C TYR A 54 -7.97 -0.78 8.09
N SER A 55 -9.07 -1.26 7.50
CA SER A 55 -9.56 -0.76 6.21
C SER A 55 -10.05 0.69 6.25
N ALA A 56 -10.49 1.17 7.41
CA ALA A 56 -11.01 2.53 7.58
C ALA A 56 -9.91 3.55 7.93
N VAL A 57 -8.96 3.18 8.81
CA VAL A 57 -7.94 4.13 9.33
C VAL A 57 -6.53 3.91 8.75
N GLY A 58 -6.27 2.76 8.15
CA GLY A 58 -4.93 2.41 7.66
C GLY A 58 -3.88 2.44 8.75
N LEU A 59 -2.73 3.03 8.44
CA LEU A 59 -1.59 3.25 9.36
C LEU A 59 -1.50 4.70 9.86
N GLY A 60 -2.34 5.59 9.33
CA GLY A 60 -2.23 7.04 9.52
C GLY A 60 -3.01 7.57 10.72
N GLN A 61 -4.12 6.93 11.11
CA GLN A 61 -5.01 7.47 12.12
C GLN A 61 -4.98 6.74 13.46
N PRO A 62 -5.25 7.46 14.57
CA PRO A 62 -5.35 6.86 15.89
C PRO A 62 -6.69 6.11 16.05
N ILE A 63 -6.64 4.99 16.76
CA ILE A 63 -7.79 4.19 17.19
C ILE A 63 -7.81 4.06 18.71
N GLU A 64 -8.97 3.81 19.29
CA GLU A 64 -9.13 3.58 20.72
C GLU A 64 -9.25 2.07 20.97
N ILE A 65 -8.34 1.50 21.76
CA ILE A 65 -8.42 0.10 22.22
C ILE A 65 -8.92 0.10 23.66
N THR A 66 -10.03 -0.63 23.89
CA THR A 66 -10.56 -0.86 25.22
C THR A 66 -10.13 -2.24 25.72
N MET A 67 -9.42 -2.26 26.84
CA MET A 67 -8.94 -3.49 27.50
C MET A 67 -9.14 -3.36 29.02
N ASP A 68 -9.79 -4.32 29.67
CA ASP A 68 -10.02 -4.34 31.11
C ASP A 68 -10.53 -3.00 31.70
N LYS A 69 -11.47 -2.32 31.03
CA LYS A 69 -12.02 -1.00 31.37
C LYS A 69 -11.04 0.17 31.21
N LYS A 70 -9.83 -0.05 30.74
CA LYS A 70 -8.88 0.99 30.36
C LYS A 70 -8.96 1.25 28.87
N LYS A 71 -8.82 2.52 28.50
CA LYS A 71 -8.81 2.97 27.12
C LYS A 71 -7.39 3.41 26.77
N TYR A 72 -6.90 2.91 25.66
CA TYR A 72 -5.59 3.24 25.10
C TYR A 72 -5.78 3.89 23.74
N LEU A 73 -5.24 5.09 23.57
CA LEU A 73 -5.15 5.71 22.26
C LEU A 73 -3.91 5.13 21.58
N VAL A 74 -4.11 4.46 20.46
CA VAL A 74 -3.03 3.75 19.76
C VAL A 74 -3.10 4.02 18.26
N MET A 75 -1.96 3.89 17.59
CA MET A 75 -1.87 3.84 16.13
C MET A 75 -1.43 2.46 15.68
N ILE A 76 -1.92 2.04 14.53
CA ILE A 76 -1.42 0.84 13.87
C ILE A 76 -0.07 1.21 13.23
N LYS A 77 1.00 0.59 13.72
CA LYS A 77 2.35 0.87 13.20
C LYS A 77 2.80 -0.17 12.19
N ASP A 78 2.42 -1.43 12.42
CA ASP A 78 2.79 -2.53 11.54
C ASP A 78 1.68 -3.58 11.51
N VAL A 79 1.44 -4.13 10.32
CA VAL A 79 0.45 -5.20 10.07
C VAL A 79 1.11 -6.30 9.28
N HIS A 80 1.31 -7.44 9.92
CA HIS A 80 1.81 -8.63 9.26
C HIS A 80 0.67 -9.42 8.64
N MET A 81 0.68 -9.58 7.31
CA MET A 81 -0.34 -10.31 6.55
C MET A 81 0.20 -11.63 6.00
N ASP A 82 -0.65 -12.63 5.89
CA ASP A 82 -0.37 -13.87 5.17
C ASP A 82 -0.50 -13.59 3.66
N PRO A 83 0.56 -13.74 2.86
CA PRO A 83 0.55 -13.38 1.44
C PRO A 83 -0.37 -14.28 0.59
N VAL A 84 -0.65 -15.51 1.03
CA VAL A 84 -1.49 -16.47 0.30
C VAL A 84 -2.98 -16.28 0.62
N LYS A 85 -3.29 -16.08 1.90
CA LYS A 85 -4.68 -15.98 2.39
C LYS A 85 -5.17 -14.55 2.49
N ASN A 86 -4.27 -13.58 2.35
CA ASN A 86 -4.53 -12.15 2.55
C ASN A 86 -5.22 -11.86 3.91
N THR A 87 -4.80 -12.58 4.97
CA THR A 87 -5.34 -12.46 6.31
C THR A 87 -4.34 -11.83 7.24
N ILE A 88 -4.82 -11.01 8.18
CA ILE A 88 -3.98 -10.37 9.20
C ILE A 88 -3.50 -11.43 10.19
N MET A 89 -2.18 -11.57 10.28
CA MET A 89 -1.49 -12.53 11.15
C MET A 89 -1.06 -11.93 12.48
N HIS A 90 -0.69 -10.66 12.49
CA HIS A 90 -0.23 -9.93 13.66
C HIS A 90 -0.39 -8.44 13.46
N VAL A 91 -0.62 -7.68 14.52
CA VAL A 91 -0.66 -6.21 14.48
C VAL A 91 0.15 -5.65 15.64
N ALA A 92 0.97 -4.65 15.33
CA ALA A 92 1.70 -3.87 16.32
C ALA A 92 1.05 -2.49 16.47
N PHE A 93 0.60 -2.19 17.69
CA PHE A 93 0.01 -0.92 18.06
C PHE A 93 1.02 -0.09 18.85
N HIS A 94 1.20 1.16 18.44
CA HIS A 94 1.97 2.14 19.18
C HIS A 94 1.03 3.00 20.02
N ALA A 95 1.16 2.95 21.35
CA ALA A 95 0.39 3.82 22.21
C ALA A 95 0.92 5.25 22.12
N VAL A 96 0.01 6.19 21.88
CA VAL A 96 0.35 7.59 21.62
C VAL A 96 -0.39 8.52 22.58
N ASN A 97 0.26 9.64 22.88
CA ASN A 97 -0.35 10.72 23.63
C ASN A 97 -0.94 11.74 22.64
N ALA A 98 -2.15 12.23 22.90
CA ALA A 98 -2.82 13.20 22.03
C ALA A 98 -2.03 14.51 21.83
N ASN A 99 -1.13 14.85 22.75
CA ASN A 99 -0.37 16.09 22.76
C ASN A 99 1.09 15.94 22.29
N GLU A 100 1.47 14.76 21.82
CA GLU A 100 2.83 14.47 21.36
C GLU A 100 2.84 14.26 19.86
N ALA A 101 3.76 14.93 19.15
CA ALA A 101 3.90 14.74 17.71
C ALA A 101 4.50 13.37 17.43
N ILE A 102 3.91 12.66 16.50
CA ILE A 102 4.28 11.31 16.10
C ILE A 102 4.52 11.24 14.60
N GLU A 103 5.28 10.24 14.18
CA GLU A 103 5.50 9.93 12.78
C GLU A 103 4.57 8.79 12.35
N ALA A 104 3.80 9.03 11.29
CA ALA A 104 2.88 8.06 10.71
C ALA A 104 3.03 7.99 9.20
N GLN A 105 2.68 6.84 8.63
CA GLN A 105 2.61 6.63 7.19
C GLN A 105 1.19 6.92 6.73
N VAL A 106 1.05 7.88 5.82
CA VAL A 106 -0.23 8.26 5.21
C VAL A 106 -0.24 7.78 3.76
N HIS A 107 -1.31 7.08 3.38
CA HIS A 107 -1.47 6.56 2.03
C HIS A 107 -1.74 7.68 1.03
N LEU A 108 -1.18 7.52 -0.17
CA LEU A 108 -1.50 8.35 -1.32
C LEU A 108 -2.66 7.73 -2.09
N LYS A 109 -3.61 8.55 -2.50
CA LYS A 109 -4.77 8.12 -3.27
C LYS A 109 -4.87 8.96 -4.54
N MET A 110 -4.82 8.29 -5.69
CA MET A 110 -5.07 8.95 -6.96
C MET A 110 -6.53 9.37 -7.07
N VAL A 111 -6.77 10.62 -7.43
CA VAL A 111 -8.09 11.22 -7.65
C VAL A 111 -8.14 11.79 -9.07
N GLY A 112 -9.30 11.69 -9.71
CA GLY A 112 -9.47 12.13 -11.09
C GLY A 112 -9.32 10.99 -12.09
N GLN A 113 -9.53 11.31 -13.36
CA GLN A 113 -9.29 10.43 -14.51
C GLN A 113 -8.12 10.98 -15.30
N ALA A 114 -7.03 10.23 -15.39
CA ALA A 114 -5.92 10.61 -16.25
C ALA A 114 -6.30 10.43 -17.72
N PRO A 115 -6.22 11.48 -18.57
CA PRO A 115 -6.42 11.35 -20.01
C PRO A 115 -5.51 10.31 -20.65
N ALA A 116 -4.29 10.13 -20.13
CA ALA A 116 -3.35 9.09 -20.54
C ALA A 116 -3.97 7.67 -20.50
N SER A 117 -4.83 7.39 -19.51
CA SER A 117 -5.51 6.08 -19.43
C SER A 117 -6.50 5.86 -20.58
N ALA A 118 -7.11 6.91 -21.12
CA ALA A 118 -7.99 6.82 -22.30
C ALA A 118 -7.21 6.53 -23.60
N LEU A 119 -5.91 6.87 -23.62
CA LEU A 119 -4.99 6.55 -24.72
C LEU A 119 -4.35 5.16 -24.58
N GLY A 120 -4.78 4.35 -23.59
CA GLY A 120 -4.25 3.01 -23.37
C GLY A 120 -2.95 2.97 -22.58
N LEU A 121 -2.50 4.10 -22.04
CA LEU A 121 -1.32 4.17 -21.17
C LEU A 121 -1.68 3.73 -19.73
N LEU A 122 -0.71 3.13 -19.05
CA LEU A 122 -0.86 2.70 -17.65
C LEU A 122 -0.30 3.77 -16.72
N VAL A 123 -1.19 4.40 -15.95
CA VAL A 123 -0.82 5.35 -14.89
C VAL A 123 -0.59 4.59 -13.60
N ARG A 124 0.60 4.71 -13.02
CA ARG A 124 1.01 3.93 -11.86
C ARG A 124 1.51 4.83 -10.73
N LEU A 125 1.10 4.50 -9.52
CA LEU A 125 1.63 5.06 -8.29
C LEU A 125 2.93 4.33 -7.93
N ASN A 126 4.04 5.05 -7.88
CA ASN A 126 5.36 4.50 -7.55
C ASN A 126 5.60 4.47 -6.03
N VAL A 127 4.92 5.33 -5.31
CA VAL A 127 5.01 5.48 -3.85
C VAL A 127 3.62 5.42 -3.27
N ASP A 128 3.33 4.41 -2.46
CA ASP A 128 1.99 4.17 -1.90
C ASP A 128 1.71 5.01 -0.65
N HIS A 129 2.76 5.48 0.04
CA HIS A 129 2.63 6.21 1.29
C HIS A 129 3.76 7.22 1.48
N ILE A 130 3.51 8.25 2.27
CA ILE A 130 4.50 9.22 2.72
C ILE A 130 4.52 9.25 4.24
N THR A 131 5.72 9.35 4.82
CA THR A 131 5.89 9.53 6.25
C THR A 131 5.65 11.00 6.60
N VAL A 132 4.68 11.25 7.46
CA VAL A 132 4.37 12.59 7.98
C VAL A 132 4.50 12.63 9.50
N LYS A 133 4.85 13.78 10.02
CA LYS A 133 4.95 14.05 11.45
C LYS A 133 3.93 15.11 11.85
N GLY A 134 3.15 14.81 12.88
CA GLY A 134 2.13 15.73 13.38
C GLY A 134 1.48 15.20 14.65
N LEU A 135 0.46 15.92 15.11
CA LEU A 135 -0.37 15.44 16.23
C LEU A 135 -1.33 14.36 15.76
N PRO A 136 -1.65 13.35 16.60
CA PRO A 136 -2.55 12.27 16.22
C PRO A 136 -3.93 12.74 15.74
N GLY A 137 -4.42 13.87 16.26
CA GLY A 137 -5.71 14.45 15.88
C GLY A 137 -5.72 15.18 14.54
N ASP A 138 -4.56 15.55 14.02
CA ASP A 138 -4.40 16.33 12.78
C ASP A 138 -3.93 15.47 11.61
N MET A 139 -3.73 14.18 11.84
CA MET A 139 -3.30 13.23 10.80
C MET A 139 -4.41 13.02 9.77
N PRO A 140 -4.14 13.22 8.46
CA PRO A 140 -5.09 12.93 7.40
C PRO A 140 -5.24 11.42 7.17
N ASP A 141 -6.40 10.99 6.69
CA ASP A 141 -6.65 9.58 6.30
C ASP A 141 -5.80 9.19 5.09
N HIS A 142 -5.74 10.07 4.13
CA HIS A 142 -5.00 9.93 2.88
C HIS A 142 -4.63 11.30 2.33
N ILE A 143 -3.65 11.32 1.45
CA ILE A 143 -3.27 12.50 0.68
C ILE A 143 -3.71 12.25 -0.76
N GLU A 144 -4.51 13.16 -1.30
CA GLU A 144 -5.00 13.07 -2.66
C GLU A 144 -3.93 13.53 -3.65
N VAL A 145 -3.77 12.72 -4.71
CA VAL A 145 -2.90 13.02 -5.86
C VAL A 145 -3.78 13.17 -7.09
N ASP A 146 -3.91 14.39 -7.58
CA ASP A 146 -4.70 14.65 -8.78
C ASP A 146 -3.95 14.20 -10.03
N VAL A 147 -4.53 13.24 -10.77
CA VAL A 147 -3.96 12.70 -12.01
C VAL A 147 -4.64 13.24 -13.26
N SER A 148 -5.54 14.22 -13.13
CA SER A 148 -6.33 14.77 -14.25
C SER A 148 -5.48 15.52 -15.28
N GLU A 149 -4.28 15.97 -14.92
CA GLU A 149 -3.34 16.67 -15.80
C GLU A 149 -2.41 15.73 -16.57
N VAL A 150 -2.41 14.43 -16.25
CA VAL A 150 -1.49 13.45 -16.86
C VAL A 150 -2.02 13.02 -18.22
N THR A 151 -1.34 13.45 -19.30
CA THR A 151 -1.77 13.26 -20.70
C THR A 151 -0.83 12.38 -21.51
N THR A 152 0.48 12.48 -21.27
CA THR A 152 1.52 11.80 -22.05
C THR A 152 2.35 10.83 -21.21
N GLU A 153 3.22 10.05 -21.86
CA GLU A 153 4.11 9.11 -21.20
C GLU A 153 5.22 9.77 -20.37
N ASP A 154 5.57 11.02 -20.73
CA ASP A 154 6.61 11.80 -20.06
C ASP A 154 6.06 12.61 -18.86
N ASP A 155 4.73 12.57 -18.63
CA ASP A 155 4.11 13.34 -17.55
C ASP A 155 4.27 12.60 -16.21
N ASP A 156 5.16 13.11 -15.38
CA ASP A 156 5.39 12.62 -14.03
C ASP A 156 4.82 13.58 -12.99
N ILE A 157 4.17 13.03 -11.95
CA ILE A 157 3.79 13.81 -10.78
C ILE A 157 4.86 13.61 -9.70
N ARG A 158 5.44 14.73 -9.25
CA ARG A 158 6.48 14.74 -8.22
C ARG A 158 5.91 15.05 -6.84
N ALA A 159 6.66 14.65 -5.82
CA ALA A 159 6.28 14.86 -4.43
C ALA A 159 6.04 16.33 -4.08
N GLY A 160 6.78 17.26 -4.70
CA GLY A 160 6.62 18.70 -4.50
C GLY A 160 5.26 19.28 -4.90
N SER A 161 4.48 18.58 -5.75
CA SER A 161 3.13 19.01 -6.15
C SER A 161 2.00 18.49 -5.25
N LEU A 162 2.34 17.69 -4.21
CA LEU A 162 1.35 17.14 -3.31
C LEU A 162 0.76 18.22 -2.40
N ASN A 163 -0.55 18.18 -2.22
CA ASN A 163 -1.25 19.05 -1.28
C ASN A 163 -1.21 18.47 0.12
N ILE A 164 -0.11 18.74 0.85
CA ILE A 164 0.06 18.31 2.23
C ILE A 164 -0.63 19.32 3.16
N PRO A 165 -1.51 18.89 4.09
CA PRO A 165 -2.11 19.79 5.06
C PRO A 165 -1.04 20.49 5.91
N SER A 166 -1.23 21.79 6.19
CA SER A 166 -0.26 22.61 6.94
C SER A 166 -0.06 22.20 8.40
N ASN A 167 -0.92 21.33 8.93
CA ASN A 167 -0.85 20.82 10.31
C ASN A 167 0.13 19.66 10.48
N VAL A 168 0.67 19.13 9.39
CA VAL A 168 1.62 18.01 9.39
C VAL A 168 2.86 18.37 8.56
N GLU A 169 4.00 17.84 8.97
CA GLU A 169 5.27 17.99 8.27
C GLU A 169 5.64 16.67 7.60
N ALA A 170 6.01 16.70 6.33
CA ALA A 170 6.55 15.52 5.66
C ALA A 170 7.98 15.25 6.15
N VAL A 171 8.26 14.02 6.55
CA VAL A 171 9.56 13.52 6.95
C VAL A 171 10.17 12.76 5.78
N ASP A 172 11.49 12.91 5.55
CA ASP A 172 12.19 12.31 4.41
C ASP A 172 11.57 12.68 3.05
N PHE A 173 11.15 13.94 2.94
CA PHE A 173 10.49 14.46 1.77
C PHE A 173 11.50 14.98 0.73
N ASP A 174 11.68 14.21 -0.34
CA ASP A 174 12.40 14.67 -1.54
C ASP A 174 11.38 15.23 -2.55
N PRO A 175 11.35 16.55 -2.78
CA PRO A 175 10.37 17.17 -3.68
C PRO A 175 10.50 16.70 -5.14
N ASP A 176 11.68 16.23 -5.55
CA ASP A 176 11.95 15.74 -6.91
C ASP A 176 11.58 14.27 -7.11
N ARG A 177 11.20 13.56 -6.04
CA ARG A 177 10.80 12.16 -6.11
C ARG A 177 9.52 11.99 -6.93
N VAL A 178 9.56 11.13 -7.94
CA VAL A 178 8.40 10.80 -8.78
C VAL A 178 7.43 9.91 -8.00
N ILE A 179 6.21 10.41 -7.82
CA ILE A 179 5.11 9.74 -7.12
C ILE A 179 4.24 8.96 -8.10
N VAL A 180 3.88 9.58 -9.22
CA VAL A 180 3.09 8.94 -10.28
C VAL A 180 3.90 8.98 -11.56
N SER A 181 3.95 7.85 -12.26
CA SER A 181 4.54 7.73 -13.58
C SER A 181 3.59 7.05 -14.55
N VAL A 182 3.78 7.33 -15.83
CA VAL A 182 3.03 6.72 -16.92
C VAL A 182 3.92 5.68 -17.61
N THR A 183 3.34 4.57 -18.02
CA THR A 183 4.07 3.48 -18.70
C THR A 183 3.23 2.94 -19.85
N ILE A 184 3.87 2.63 -20.97
CA ILE A 184 3.24 1.96 -22.11
C ILE A 184 3.11 0.46 -21.79
N PRO A 185 1.89 -0.13 -21.84
CA PRO A 185 1.75 -1.57 -21.67
C PRO A 185 2.45 -2.34 -22.78
N ARG A 186 3.17 -3.39 -22.43
CA ARG A 186 3.95 -4.21 -23.38
C ARG A 186 3.13 -4.76 -24.56
N ALA A 187 1.85 -5.04 -24.35
CA ALA A 187 0.96 -5.54 -25.40
C ALA A 187 0.72 -4.53 -26.56
N VAL A 188 0.87 -3.23 -26.30
CA VAL A 188 0.69 -2.19 -27.34
C VAL A 188 1.96 -2.05 -28.18
N VAL A 189 3.14 -2.35 -27.61
CA VAL A 189 4.42 -2.27 -28.34
C VAL A 189 4.56 -3.42 -29.33
N GLU A 190 4.04 -4.62 -29.03
CA GLU A 190 4.08 -5.75 -29.96
C GLU A 190 3.20 -5.54 -31.21
N GLU A 191 2.05 -4.86 -31.06
CA GLU A 191 1.15 -4.58 -32.19
C GLU A 191 1.70 -3.50 -33.13
N VAL A 192 2.53 -2.58 -32.63
CA VAL A 192 3.14 -1.52 -33.46
C VAL A 192 4.42 -2.00 -34.18
N GLU A 193 5.12 -3.02 -33.64
CA GLU A 193 6.31 -3.60 -34.33
C GLU A 193 5.91 -4.58 -35.44
N GLU A 194 4.72 -5.21 -35.39
CA GLU A 194 4.25 -6.11 -36.47
C GLU A 194 3.70 -5.39 -37.70
N GLU A 195 3.32 -4.12 -37.61
CA GLU A 195 2.82 -3.33 -38.78
C GLU A 195 3.91 -2.73 -39.69
N THR A 196 5.17 -2.83 -39.34
CA THR A 196 6.28 -2.26 -40.14
C THR A 196 7.14 -3.28 -40.88
N VAL A 197 6.73 -4.53 -41.05
CA VAL A 197 7.40 -5.47 -41.95
C VAL A 197 6.70 -5.50 -43.29
N ASP A 198 7.14 -4.64 -44.18
CA ASP A 198 6.75 -4.56 -45.59
C ASP A 198 7.16 -5.89 -46.30
N PRO A 199 6.22 -6.64 -46.91
CA PRO A 199 6.54 -7.87 -47.60
C PRO A 199 6.91 -7.61 -49.07
N ALA A 200 8.12 -7.12 -49.30
CA ALA A 200 8.69 -7.05 -50.64
C ALA A 200 10.17 -7.38 -50.60
N GLU A 201 10.49 -8.62 -50.75
CA GLU A 201 11.56 -9.18 -51.62
C GLU A 201 11.90 -10.61 -51.21
N VAL A 202 11.24 -11.56 -51.87
CA VAL A 202 11.73 -12.93 -51.95
C VAL A 202 12.22 -13.13 -53.41
N PRO A 203 13.51 -13.22 -53.67
CA PRO A 203 13.97 -13.78 -54.92
C PRO A 203 13.86 -15.32 -54.86
N SER A 204 12.99 -15.84 -55.69
CA SER A 204 12.95 -17.27 -56.05
C SER A 204 14.23 -17.65 -56.73
N ASP A 205 14.98 -18.61 -56.19
CA ASP A 205 15.86 -19.42 -56.99
C ASP A 205 15.62 -20.92 -56.76
N ASN A 206 15.40 -21.55 -57.90
CA ASN A 206 15.00 -22.93 -58.10
C ASN A 206 16.28 -23.73 -58.40
N GLY A 207 16.49 -24.83 -57.76
CA GLY A 207 17.60 -25.69 -58.10
C GLY A 207 17.65 -26.97 -57.23
N GLY A 208 17.08 -28.03 -57.77
CA GLY A 208 17.07 -29.34 -57.16
C GLY A 208 18.43 -30.02 -57.01
N GLU A 209 18.51 -31.01 -56.22
CA GLU A 209 18.98 -32.33 -56.59
C GLU A 209 19.03 -33.32 -55.43
N LYS A 210 18.67 -34.52 -55.77
CA LYS A 210 18.53 -35.73 -55.02
C LYS A 210 19.82 -36.25 -54.34
N ALA A 211 19.56 -37.13 -53.46
CA ALA A 211 20.27 -38.42 -53.12
C ALA A 211 20.76 -38.40 -51.66
N GLU A 212 20.40 -39.27 -50.87
CA GLU A 212 20.42 -40.73 -50.70
C GLU A 212 21.13 -41.11 -49.39
N LEU A 213 20.41 -41.85 -48.57
CA LEU A 213 20.79 -42.97 -47.70
C LEU A 213 22.21 -43.03 -47.08
N THR A 214 22.30 -43.22 -45.76
CA THR A 214 22.66 -44.48 -45.08
C THR A 214 22.82 -44.29 -43.58
N GLU A 215 22.16 -45.17 -42.84
CA GLU A 215 22.46 -45.92 -41.63
C GLU A 215 23.87 -45.73 -41.01
N GLU A 216 23.96 -45.45 -39.71
CA GLU A 216 24.39 -46.36 -38.64
C GLU A 216 24.09 -45.79 -37.28
#